data_6d4925442b8c36bb308595447ca57428
#
_entry.id   6d4925442b8c36bb308595447ca57428
#
_cell.length_a   1.000
_cell.length_b   1.000
_cell.length_c   1.000
_cell.angle_alpha   90.00
_cell.angle_beta   90.00
_cell.angle_gamma   90.00
#
_symmetry.space_group_name_H-M   'P 1'
#
loop_
_entity.id
_entity.type
_entity.pdbx_description
1 polymer ?
#
loop_
_entity_poly.entity_id
_entity_poly.type
_entity_poly.pdbx_seq_one_letter_code
_entity_poly.pdbx_strand_id
1 'polypeptide(L)'
;QKMLIADGHHRYETALAYSEENPDSEKKGYVLATLVAGNDPGLVIWPTHRLVKTESISESNALRKINKTFETTEVSENDLEKMLPEHDMGFITRSGKFFVADYKGTEPVNIDTYIAQERILKDVYKWDEGKSEVDYDAELDSVKEKMKAGQYDLAIVLNRPEYDTVRNLSVEGKRMPKKTTYFFPKIWSGWVMYRMV
;
A
#
# COMPACT_ATOMS: atom_id res chain seq x y z
N GLN A 1 6.85 -17.44 20.61
CA GLN A 1 6.56 -16.02 20.31
C GLN A 1 6.21 -15.90 18.82
N LYS A 2 5.13 -15.20 18.46
CA LYS A 2 4.76 -15.00 17.06
C LYS A 2 5.54 -13.80 16.52
N MET A 3 6.01 -13.90 15.27
CA MET A 3 6.72 -12.84 14.56
C MET A 3 5.96 -12.50 13.28
N LEU A 4 5.97 -11.23 12.89
CA LEU A 4 5.42 -10.73 11.64
C LEU A 4 6.59 -10.33 10.73
N ILE A 5 6.59 -10.79 9.48
CA ILE A 5 7.55 -10.34 8.48
C ILE A 5 7.10 -8.96 7.98
N ALA A 6 7.76 -7.92 8.43
CA ALA A 6 7.46 -6.54 8.05
C ALA A 6 8.04 -6.16 6.68
N ASP A 7 9.19 -6.71 6.32
CA ASP A 7 9.86 -6.49 5.04
C ASP A 7 10.69 -7.71 4.64
N GLY A 8 10.92 -7.88 3.33
CA GLY A 8 11.77 -8.94 2.81
C GLY A 8 11.09 -10.30 2.67
N HIS A 9 9.78 -10.36 2.42
CA HIS A 9 9.04 -11.61 2.20
C HIS A 9 9.72 -12.53 1.18
N HIS A 10 10.09 -12.01 0.02
CA HIS A 10 10.78 -12.82 -1.01
C HIS A 10 12.16 -13.29 -0.59
N ARG A 11 12.90 -12.50 0.20
CA ARG A 11 14.19 -12.93 0.77
C ARG A 11 14.01 -14.09 1.73
N TYR A 12 12.99 -14.04 2.56
CA TYR A 12 12.64 -15.10 3.48
C TYR A 12 12.19 -16.37 2.72
N GLU A 13 11.28 -16.24 1.76
CA GLU A 13 10.80 -17.35 0.93
C GLU A 13 11.94 -18.04 0.18
N THR A 14 12.86 -17.26 -0.39
CA THR A 14 14.06 -17.79 -1.06
C THR A 14 14.99 -18.54 -0.09
N ALA A 15 15.21 -17.98 1.11
CA ALA A 15 16.04 -18.61 2.12
C ALA A 15 15.41 -19.91 2.64
N LEU A 16 14.07 -19.93 2.80
CA LEU A 16 13.34 -21.13 3.19
C LEU A 16 13.47 -22.25 2.14
N ALA A 17 13.19 -21.93 0.86
CA ALA A 17 13.34 -22.88 -0.23
C ALA A 17 14.78 -23.43 -0.33
N TYR A 18 15.78 -22.55 -0.18
CA TYR A 18 17.18 -22.97 -0.18
C TYR A 18 17.55 -23.89 1.00
N SER A 19 16.97 -23.65 2.16
CA SER A 19 17.12 -24.53 3.33
C SER A 19 16.52 -25.93 3.07
N GLU A 20 15.34 -25.97 2.49
CA GLU A 20 14.65 -27.24 2.14
C GLU A 20 15.40 -28.06 1.08
N GLU A 21 16.05 -27.38 0.11
CA GLU A 21 16.90 -28.02 -0.88
C GLU A 21 18.24 -28.53 -0.31
N ASN A 22 18.63 -28.10 0.88
CA ASN A 22 19.91 -28.45 1.51
C ASN A 22 19.73 -28.89 2.97
N PRO A 23 18.98 -29.97 3.24
CA PRO A 23 18.60 -30.37 4.61
C PRO A 23 19.79 -30.80 5.47
N ASP A 24 20.89 -31.23 4.85
CA ASP A 24 22.09 -31.71 5.57
C ASP A 24 23.00 -30.58 6.06
N SER A 25 22.67 -29.32 5.79
CA SER A 25 23.48 -28.17 6.18
C SER A 25 22.79 -27.30 7.21
N GLU A 26 23.19 -27.40 8.47
CA GLU A 26 22.67 -26.57 9.55
C GLU A 26 22.78 -25.06 9.24
N LYS A 27 23.89 -24.60 8.68
CA LYS A 27 24.13 -23.19 8.36
C LYS A 27 23.11 -22.65 7.33
N LYS A 28 22.64 -23.46 6.40
CA LYS A 28 21.67 -23.06 5.40
C LYS A 28 20.24 -22.97 5.94
N GLY A 29 20.02 -23.46 7.16
CA GLY A 29 18.76 -23.32 7.90
C GLY A 29 18.55 -21.98 8.60
N TYR A 30 19.50 -21.05 8.49
CA TYR A 30 19.42 -19.75 9.18
C TYR A 30 19.34 -18.60 8.17
N VAL A 31 18.68 -17.53 8.61
CA VAL A 31 18.61 -16.26 7.87
C VAL A 31 18.92 -15.11 8.81
N LEU A 32 19.64 -14.12 8.32
CA LEU A 32 19.87 -12.89 9.07
C LEU A 32 18.57 -12.07 9.13
N ALA A 33 18.11 -11.75 10.33
CA ALA A 33 16.92 -10.95 10.54
C ALA A 33 17.16 -9.85 11.59
N THR A 34 16.53 -8.71 11.39
CA THR A 34 16.43 -7.66 12.41
C THR A 34 15.07 -7.75 13.07
N LEU A 35 15.03 -7.84 14.39
CA LEU A 35 13.79 -7.90 15.17
C LEU A 35 13.51 -6.53 15.78
N VAL A 36 12.30 -6.04 15.60
CA VAL A 36 11.81 -4.77 16.16
C VAL A 36 10.55 -5.06 16.96
N ALA A 37 10.41 -4.45 18.14
CA ALA A 37 9.17 -4.56 18.89
C ALA A 37 8.03 -3.83 18.14
N GLY A 38 6.85 -4.47 18.04
CA GLY A 38 5.74 -3.89 17.30
C GLY A 38 5.17 -2.60 17.91
N ASN A 39 5.46 -2.35 19.19
CA ASN A 39 5.11 -1.12 19.91
C ASN A 39 6.29 -0.15 20.03
N ASP A 40 7.37 -0.36 19.28
CA ASP A 40 8.49 0.57 19.25
C ASP A 40 8.05 1.90 18.61
N PRO A 41 8.23 3.05 19.27
CA PRO A 41 7.80 4.34 18.73
C PRO A 41 8.56 4.77 17.48
N GLY A 42 9.72 4.16 17.20
CA GLY A 42 10.47 4.36 15.97
C GLY A 42 9.96 3.54 14.78
N LEU A 43 9.06 2.58 15.03
CA LEU A 43 8.45 1.80 13.96
C LEU A 43 7.23 2.52 13.40
N VAL A 44 7.35 3.02 12.19
CA VAL A 44 6.27 3.75 11.50
C VAL A 44 5.85 2.95 10.27
N ILE A 45 4.54 2.89 10.03
CA ILE A 45 4.00 2.33 8.79
C ILE A 45 3.48 3.50 7.96
N TRP A 46 4.12 3.76 6.83
CA TRP A 46 3.66 4.79 5.91
C TRP A 46 2.56 4.23 5.00
N PRO A 47 1.62 5.08 4.57
CA PRO A 47 0.68 4.71 3.53
C PRO A 47 1.45 4.48 2.23
N THR A 48 0.87 3.75 1.33
CA THR A 48 1.38 3.65 -0.03
C THR A 48 0.27 4.13 -0.96
N HIS A 49 0.38 5.35 -1.43
CA HIS A 49 -0.56 5.95 -2.37
C HIS A 49 -0.46 5.25 -3.73
N ARG A 50 -1.52 5.27 -4.52
CA ARG A 50 -1.59 4.66 -5.85
C ARG A 50 -1.72 5.74 -6.90
N LEU A 51 -0.90 5.64 -7.93
CA LEU A 51 -0.88 6.53 -9.08
C LEU A 51 -1.30 5.72 -10.30
N VAL A 52 -2.45 6.07 -10.87
CA VAL A 52 -3.06 5.35 -11.99
C VAL A 52 -2.80 6.10 -13.28
N LYS A 53 -2.26 5.40 -14.27
CA LYS A 53 -2.12 5.88 -15.63
C LYS A 53 -2.92 4.99 -16.57
N THR A 54 -3.82 5.56 -17.33
CA THR A 54 -4.66 4.80 -18.26
C THR A 54 -5.21 5.69 -19.36
N GLU A 55 -5.35 5.13 -20.53
CA GLU A 55 -6.07 5.76 -21.66
C GLU A 55 -7.49 5.21 -21.80
N SER A 56 -7.90 4.26 -20.97
CA SER A 56 -9.11 3.48 -21.14
C SER A 56 -10.39 4.17 -20.67
N ILE A 57 -10.29 5.21 -19.85
CA ILE A 57 -11.44 5.91 -19.26
C ILE A 57 -11.15 7.39 -19.06
N SER A 58 -12.09 8.26 -19.46
CA SER A 58 -11.97 9.68 -19.19
C SER A 58 -12.19 10.00 -17.71
N GLU A 59 -11.57 11.08 -17.21
CA GLU A 59 -11.69 11.55 -15.82
C GLU A 59 -13.15 11.66 -15.37
N SER A 60 -14.02 12.28 -16.19
CA SER A 60 -15.44 12.44 -15.87
C SER A 60 -16.18 11.10 -15.73
N ASN A 61 -15.85 10.12 -16.55
CA ASN A 61 -16.42 8.77 -16.45
C ASN A 61 -15.87 8.01 -15.23
N ALA A 62 -14.58 8.18 -14.90
CA ALA A 62 -13.97 7.60 -13.71
C ALA A 62 -14.63 8.16 -12.45
N LEU A 63 -14.71 9.49 -12.31
CA LEU A 63 -15.38 10.14 -11.18
C LEU A 63 -16.84 9.73 -11.05
N ARG A 64 -17.58 9.65 -12.16
CA ARG A 64 -18.99 9.17 -12.13
C ARG A 64 -19.11 7.74 -11.61
N LYS A 65 -18.15 6.86 -11.91
CA LYS A 65 -18.13 5.49 -11.38
C LYS A 65 -17.73 5.48 -9.91
N ILE A 66 -16.71 6.25 -9.53
CA ILE A 66 -16.26 6.39 -8.14
C ILE A 66 -17.43 6.87 -7.27
N ASN A 67 -18.17 7.90 -7.70
CA ASN A 67 -19.29 8.48 -6.95
C ASN A 67 -20.48 7.52 -6.73
N LYS A 68 -20.56 6.43 -7.49
CA LYS A 68 -21.55 5.38 -7.21
C LYS A 68 -21.21 4.58 -5.95
N THR A 69 -19.93 4.40 -5.70
CA THR A 69 -19.39 3.53 -4.64
C THR A 69 -18.92 4.33 -3.42
N PHE A 70 -18.55 5.58 -3.64
CA PHE A 70 -18.07 6.50 -2.60
C PHE A 70 -18.95 7.74 -2.51
N GLU A 71 -19.05 8.30 -1.31
CA GLU A 71 -19.44 9.68 -1.10
C GLU A 71 -18.19 10.55 -1.19
N THR A 72 -18.16 11.51 -2.12
CA THR A 72 -16.97 12.32 -2.36
C THR A 72 -17.25 13.77 -2.09
N THR A 73 -16.34 14.46 -1.43
CA THR A 73 -16.38 15.91 -1.17
C THR A 73 -15.16 16.56 -1.79
N GLU A 74 -15.38 17.55 -2.67
CA GLU A 74 -14.29 18.34 -3.27
C GLU A 74 -13.71 19.28 -2.20
N VAL A 75 -12.38 19.28 -2.06
CA VAL A 75 -11.65 20.06 -1.06
C VAL A 75 -10.50 20.83 -1.72
N SER A 76 -9.90 21.76 -0.99
CA SER A 76 -8.68 22.40 -1.47
C SER A 76 -7.45 21.49 -1.33
N GLU A 77 -6.37 21.81 -2.06
CA GLU A 77 -5.09 21.08 -1.93
C GLU A 77 -4.58 21.09 -0.47
N ASN A 78 -4.74 22.22 0.23
CA ASN A 78 -4.28 22.40 1.61
C ASN A 78 -5.15 21.65 2.63
N ASP A 79 -6.40 21.37 2.29
CA ASP A 79 -7.34 20.73 3.19
C ASP A 79 -7.36 19.21 3.02
N LEU A 80 -6.90 18.69 1.88
CA LEU A 80 -6.84 17.23 1.64
C LEU A 80 -6.14 16.50 2.79
N GLU A 81 -4.94 16.92 3.14
CA GLU A 81 -4.13 16.26 4.16
C GLU A 81 -4.73 16.37 5.57
N LYS A 82 -5.38 17.50 5.85
CA LYS A 82 -6.01 17.76 7.15
C LYS A 82 -7.28 16.95 7.35
N MET A 83 -8.06 16.80 6.28
CA MET A 83 -9.36 16.12 6.32
C MET A 83 -9.25 14.63 6.11
N LEU A 84 -8.20 14.16 5.41
CA LEU A 84 -8.01 12.75 5.09
C LEU A 84 -8.14 11.80 6.29
N PRO A 85 -7.65 12.11 7.52
CA PRO A 85 -7.79 11.22 8.67
C PRO A 85 -9.23 10.98 9.15
N GLU A 86 -10.16 11.83 8.75
CA GLU A 86 -11.60 11.73 9.08
C GLU A 86 -12.40 10.99 7.99
N HIS A 87 -11.74 10.60 6.88
CA HIS A 87 -12.32 9.94 5.72
C HIS A 87 -11.55 8.66 5.36
N ASP A 88 -12.16 7.79 4.57
CA ASP A 88 -11.53 6.53 4.18
C ASP A 88 -10.34 6.74 3.24
N MET A 89 -10.43 7.69 2.29
CA MET A 89 -9.36 7.98 1.36
C MET A 89 -9.52 9.35 0.68
N GLY A 90 -8.50 9.76 -0.08
CA GLY A 90 -8.54 10.95 -0.92
C GLY A 90 -8.27 10.64 -2.38
N PHE A 91 -8.64 11.57 -3.26
CA PHE A 91 -8.32 11.52 -4.68
C PHE A 91 -7.72 12.84 -5.17
N ILE A 92 -6.75 12.73 -6.08
CA ILE A 92 -6.23 13.85 -6.85
C ILE A 92 -6.42 13.48 -8.32
N THR A 93 -7.16 14.31 -9.06
CA THR A 93 -7.43 14.05 -10.48
C THR A 93 -6.40 14.72 -11.38
N ARG A 94 -6.35 14.30 -12.64
CA ARG A 94 -5.49 14.89 -13.66
C ARG A 94 -5.78 16.38 -13.90
N SER A 95 -7.05 16.80 -13.73
CA SER A 95 -7.44 18.21 -13.83
C SER A 95 -7.03 19.06 -12.61
N GLY A 96 -6.39 18.47 -11.60
CA GLY A 96 -5.93 19.16 -10.39
C GLY A 96 -7.01 19.36 -9.34
N LYS A 97 -8.09 18.58 -9.35
CA LYS A 97 -9.10 18.57 -8.31
C LYS A 97 -8.76 17.60 -7.21
N PHE A 98 -9.08 17.97 -5.98
CA PHE A 98 -8.83 17.18 -4.77
C PHE A 98 -10.16 16.79 -4.13
N PHE A 99 -10.24 15.56 -3.65
CA PHE A 99 -11.44 15.03 -2.99
C PHE A 99 -11.04 14.23 -1.76
N VAL A 100 -11.89 14.27 -0.73
CA VAL A 100 -11.96 13.23 0.31
C VAL A 100 -13.15 12.35 0.03
N ALA A 101 -13.12 11.09 0.47
CA ALA A 101 -14.11 10.11 0.07
C ALA A 101 -14.35 9.06 1.15
N ASP A 102 -15.63 8.71 1.33
CA ASP A 102 -16.10 7.66 2.23
C ASP A 102 -16.76 6.54 1.44
N TYR A 103 -16.43 5.31 1.79
CA TYR A 103 -16.97 4.12 1.14
C TYR A 103 -18.41 3.85 1.59
N LYS A 104 -19.32 3.67 0.64
CA LYS A 104 -20.74 3.43 0.91
C LYS A 104 -21.09 1.95 1.19
N GLY A 105 -20.13 1.04 1.02
CA GLY A 105 -20.35 -0.39 1.20
C GLY A 105 -20.25 -0.81 2.65
N THR A 106 -20.72 -2.04 2.92
CA THR A 106 -20.74 -2.66 4.27
C THR A 106 -19.79 -3.85 4.35
N GLU A 107 -18.83 -3.95 3.45
CA GLU A 107 -17.90 -5.07 3.42
C GLU A 107 -17.00 -5.05 4.65
N PRO A 108 -16.75 -6.20 5.28
CA PRO A 108 -16.06 -6.28 6.57
C PRO A 108 -14.55 -6.05 6.50
N VAL A 109 -14.03 -5.50 5.40
CA VAL A 109 -12.61 -5.29 5.20
C VAL A 109 -12.29 -3.82 5.40
N ASN A 110 -12.04 -3.44 6.64
CA ASN A 110 -11.62 -2.10 7.06
C ASN A 110 -10.17 -1.78 6.66
N ILE A 111 -9.81 -2.02 5.39
CA ILE A 111 -8.50 -1.62 4.88
C ILE A 111 -8.72 -0.83 3.61
N ASP A 112 -8.43 0.45 3.68
CA ASP A 112 -8.54 1.40 2.57
C ASP A 112 -7.83 0.89 1.31
N THR A 113 -6.69 0.21 1.48
CA THR A 113 -5.93 -0.39 0.38
C THR A 113 -6.68 -1.50 -0.36
N TYR A 114 -7.46 -2.32 0.36
CA TYR A 114 -8.28 -3.35 -0.28
C TYR A 114 -9.44 -2.73 -1.05
N ILE A 115 -10.14 -1.78 -0.43
CA ILE A 115 -11.23 -1.03 -1.07
C ILE A 115 -10.73 -0.29 -2.30
N ALA A 116 -9.59 0.38 -2.20
CA ALA A 116 -8.95 1.06 -3.33
C ALA A 116 -8.64 0.09 -4.48
N GLN A 117 -8.09 -1.10 -4.18
CA GLN A 117 -7.77 -2.10 -5.19
C GLN A 117 -9.02 -2.67 -5.86
N GLU A 118 -9.99 -3.16 -5.07
CA GLU A 118 -11.16 -3.85 -5.62
C GLU A 118 -12.13 -2.87 -6.28
N ARG A 119 -12.46 -1.75 -5.60
CA ARG A 119 -13.52 -0.84 -6.03
C ARG A 119 -13.06 0.25 -6.99
N ILE A 120 -11.79 0.62 -6.96
CA ILE A 120 -11.28 1.66 -7.85
C ILE A 120 -10.41 1.05 -8.95
N LEU A 121 -9.33 0.36 -8.60
CA LEU A 121 -8.43 -0.16 -9.63
C LEU A 121 -9.12 -1.20 -10.50
N LYS A 122 -9.77 -2.21 -9.92
CA LYS A 122 -10.43 -3.28 -10.70
C LYS A 122 -11.78 -2.84 -11.30
N ASP A 123 -12.70 -2.28 -10.49
CA ASP A 123 -14.06 -2.00 -10.95
C ASP A 123 -14.12 -0.80 -11.89
N VAL A 124 -13.39 0.29 -11.57
CA VAL A 124 -13.40 1.52 -12.39
C VAL A 124 -12.40 1.42 -13.54
N TYR A 125 -11.13 1.12 -13.23
CA TYR A 125 -10.03 1.17 -14.19
C TYR A 125 -9.75 -0.16 -14.89
N LYS A 126 -10.43 -1.25 -14.48
CA LYS A 126 -10.24 -2.60 -15.05
C LYS A 126 -8.79 -3.09 -14.93
N TRP A 127 -8.14 -2.64 -13.85
CA TRP A 127 -6.76 -3.00 -13.58
C TRP A 127 -6.61 -4.53 -13.44
N ASP A 128 -5.59 -5.06 -14.11
CA ASP A 128 -5.16 -6.45 -14.02
C ASP A 128 -3.67 -6.46 -13.64
N GLU A 129 -3.33 -7.20 -12.61
CA GLU A 129 -1.96 -7.27 -12.11
C GLU A 129 -1.01 -7.78 -13.21
N GLY A 130 0.01 -6.98 -13.52
CA GLY A 130 0.97 -7.29 -14.58
C GLY A 130 0.62 -6.77 -15.98
N LYS A 131 -0.56 -6.16 -16.19
CA LYS A 131 -0.97 -5.61 -17.48
C LYS A 131 -1.28 -4.11 -17.45
N SER A 132 -1.48 -3.54 -16.28
CA SER A 132 -1.85 -2.13 -16.13
C SER A 132 -0.82 -1.40 -15.29
N GLU A 133 -0.54 -0.15 -15.65
CA GLU A 133 0.43 0.67 -14.94
C GLU A 133 -0.23 1.32 -13.71
N VAL A 134 0.15 0.83 -12.54
CA VAL A 134 -0.12 1.47 -11.25
C VAL A 134 1.22 1.64 -10.54
N ASP A 135 1.59 2.89 -10.31
CA ASP A 135 2.76 3.23 -9.53
C ASP A 135 2.38 3.48 -8.06
N TYR A 136 3.39 3.40 -7.22
CA TYR A 136 3.24 3.48 -5.77
C TYR A 136 4.20 4.53 -5.21
N ASP A 137 3.69 5.37 -4.30
CA ASP A 137 4.48 6.37 -3.61
C ASP A 137 4.02 6.47 -2.14
N ALA A 138 4.97 6.64 -1.23
CA ALA A 138 4.68 6.80 0.18
C ALA A 138 4.59 8.27 0.61
N GLU A 139 5.07 9.20 -0.23
CA GLU A 139 5.16 10.61 0.08
C GLU A 139 4.09 11.40 -0.69
N LEU A 140 3.16 12.03 0.05
CA LEU A 140 2.04 12.76 -0.54
C LEU A 140 2.50 13.96 -1.38
N ASP A 141 3.55 14.65 -0.97
CA ASP A 141 4.07 15.79 -1.75
C ASP A 141 4.65 15.33 -3.10
N SER A 142 5.36 14.21 -3.13
CA SER A 142 5.79 13.58 -4.38
C SER A 142 4.61 13.20 -5.28
N VAL A 143 3.54 12.66 -4.70
CA VAL A 143 2.28 12.37 -5.42
C VAL A 143 1.69 13.63 -6.04
N LYS A 144 1.58 14.72 -5.27
CA LYS A 144 1.06 16.01 -5.76
C LYS A 144 1.90 16.55 -6.93
N GLU A 145 3.22 16.48 -6.83
CA GLU A 145 4.14 16.92 -7.91
C GLU A 145 3.93 16.10 -9.19
N LYS A 146 3.86 14.78 -9.08
CA LYS A 146 3.61 13.88 -10.22
C LYS A 146 2.26 14.13 -10.88
N MET A 147 1.23 14.41 -10.09
CA MET A 147 -0.10 14.77 -10.60
C MET A 147 -0.07 16.13 -11.31
N LYS A 148 0.57 17.15 -10.72
CA LYS A 148 0.76 18.47 -11.36
C LYS A 148 1.56 18.40 -12.67
N ALA A 149 2.51 17.48 -12.77
CA ALA A 149 3.25 17.21 -14.01
C ALA A 149 2.42 16.47 -15.08
N GLY A 150 1.18 16.11 -14.80
CA GLY A 150 0.27 15.42 -15.73
C GLY A 150 0.69 13.99 -16.09
N GLN A 151 1.50 13.35 -15.26
CA GLN A 151 2.04 12.01 -15.51
C GLN A 151 0.99 10.90 -15.29
N TYR A 152 -0.04 11.17 -14.50
CA TYR A 152 -1.07 10.21 -14.10
C TYR A 152 -2.47 10.79 -14.22
N ASP A 153 -3.47 9.92 -14.27
CA ASP A 153 -4.87 10.28 -14.44
C ASP A 153 -5.62 10.40 -13.11
N LEU A 154 -5.22 9.59 -12.13
CA LEU A 154 -5.75 9.62 -10.78
C LEU A 154 -4.66 9.25 -9.78
N ALA A 155 -4.59 9.96 -8.67
CA ALA A 155 -3.94 9.49 -7.46
C ALA A 155 -4.98 9.09 -6.42
N ILE A 156 -4.80 7.92 -5.80
CA ILE A 156 -5.57 7.44 -4.66
C ILE A 156 -4.70 7.67 -3.44
N VAL A 157 -5.11 8.60 -2.59
CA VAL A 157 -4.40 8.98 -1.38
C VAL A 157 -4.99 8.21 -0.21
N LEU A 158 -4.16 7.44 0.48
CA LEU A 158 -4.58 6.53 1.53
C LEU A 158 -4.12 6.99 2.90
N ASN A 159 -4.88 6.62 3.92
CA ASN A 159 -4.49 6.80 5.31
C ASN A 159 -3.32 5.91 5.71
N ARG A 160 -2.64 6.29 6.78
CA ARG A 160 -1.58 5.50 7.38
C ARG A 160 -2.19 4.23 8.03
N PRO A 161 -1.72 3.03 7.66
CA PRO A 161 -2.22 1.81 8.29
C PRO A 161 -1.80 1.75 9.77
N GLU A 162 -2.72 1.40 10.63
CA GLU A 162 -2.45 1.14 12.04
C GLU A 162 -1.73 -0.20 12.23
N TYR A 163 -0.68 -0.24 13.09
CA TYR A 163 0.06 -1.48 13.36
C TYR A 163 -0.84 -2.62 13.84
N ASP A 164 -1.78 -2.33 14.75
CA ASP A 164 -2.68 -3.34 15.29
C ASP A 164 -3.61 -3.93 14.21
N THR A 165 -4.06 -3.14 13.25
CA THR A 165 -4.82 -3.62 12.10
C THR A 165 -3.99 -4.59 11.26
N VAL A 166 -2.76 -4.21 10.92
CA VAL A 166 -1.83 -5.05 10.15
C VAL A 166 -1.54 -6.36 10.90
N ARG A 167 -1.26 -6.28 12.19
CA ARG A 167 -1.00 -7.45 13.06
C ARG A 167 -2.19 -8.39 13.10
N ASN A 168 -3.39 -7.88 13.35
CA ASN A 168 -4.60 -8.70 13.51
C ASN A 168 -4.92 -9.47 12.22
N LEU A 169 -4.86 -8.81 11.07
CA LEU A 169 -5.05 -9.46 9.77
C LEU A 169 -4.02 -10.55 9.50
N SER A 170 -2.76 -10.29 9.84
CA SER A 170 -1.69 -11.29 9.70
C SER A 170 -1.91 -12.50 10.61
N VAL A 171 -2.39 -12.29 11.84
CA VAL A 171 -2.74 -13.37 12.77
C VAL A 171 -3.92 -14.21 12.27
N GLU A 172 -4.87 -13.58 11.60
CA GLU A 172 -6.03 -14.24 10.97
C GLU A 172 -5.66 -14.95 9.65
N GLY A 173 -4.41 -14.86 9.21
CA GLY A 173 -3.95 -15.45 7.93
C GLY A 173 -4.52 -14.76 6.70
N LYS A 174 -5.09 -13.57 6.85
CA LYS A 174 -5.60 -12.79 5.74
C LYS A 174 -4.44 -12.12 4.99
N ARG A 175 -4.40 -12.32 3.68
CA ARG A 175 -3.43 -11.64 2.83
C ARG A 175 -3.89 -10.23 2.52
N MET A 176 -3.03 -9.26 2.81
CA MET A 176 -3.21 -7.89 2.37
C MET A 176 -2.81 -7.74 0.89
N PRO A 177 -3.41 -6.78 0.15
CA PRO A 177 -2.93 -6.43 -1.17
C PRO A 177 -1.43 -6.10 -1.18
N LYS A 178 -0.76 -6.33 -2.30
CA LYS A 178 0.63 -5.90 -2.45
C LYS A 178 0.77 -4.40 -2.21
N LYS A 179 1.89 -3.99 -1.62
CA LYS A 179 2.15 -2.58 -1.31
C LYS A 179 1.09 -1.93 -0.40
N THR A 180 0.52 -2.67 0.55
CA THR A 180 -0.37 -2.12 1.59
C THR A 180 0.42 -1.35 2.63
N THR A 181 1.61 -1.81 2.99
CA THR A 181 2.42 -1.26 4.06
C THR A 181 3.81 -0.89 3.58
N TYR A 182 4.31 0.22 4.06
CA TYR A 182 5.69 0.63 3.94
C TYR A 182 6.25 0.86 5.34
N PHE A 183 6.91 -0.16 5.89
CA PHE A 183 7.57 -0.05 7.20
C PHE A 183 8.80 0.84 7.11
N PHE A 184 8.85 1.84 7.99
CA PHE A 184 9.92 2.83 8.06
C PHE A 184 10.49 2.86 9.51
N PRO A 185 11.81 3.08 9.68
CA PRO A 185 12.82 3.20 8.63
C PRO A 185 13.14 1.86 7.94
N LYS A 186 13.56 1.93 6.68
CA LYS A 186 14.06 0.73 5.98
C LYS A 186 15.43 0.34 6.52
N ILE A 187 15.59 -0.94 6.83
CA ILE A 187 16.87 -1.49 7.27
C ILE A 187 17.84 -1.53 6.11
N TRP A 188 19.00 -0.95 6.30
CA TRP A 188 20.08 -0.97 5.32
C TRP A 188 20.53 -2.40 5.04
N SER A 189 20.60 -2.79 3.79
CA SER A 189 21.05 -4.13 3.37
C SER A 189 22.52 -4.11 2.96
N GLY A 190 23.24 -5.21 3.22
CA GLY A 190 24.60 -5.40 2.75
C GLY A 190 25.70 -4.97 3.73
N TRP A 191 25.39 -4.30 4.83
CA TRP A 191 26.39 -3.93 5.86
C TRP A 191 26.78 -5.11 6.72
N VAL A 192 25.83 -6.01 6.98
CA VAL A 192 26.07 -7.28 7.67
C VAL A 192 25.52 -8.37 6.76
N MET A 193 26.31 -9.44 6.61
CA MET A 193 25.98 -10.60 5.78
C MET A 193 26.16 -11.88 6.57
N TYR A 194 25.23 -12.81 6.41
CA TYR A 194 25.37 -14.17 6.91
C TYR A 194 25.86 -15.08 5.80
N ARG A 195 26.98 -15.77 6.04
CA ARG A 195 27.58 -16.71 5.10
C ARG A 195 27.07 -18.12 5.36
N MET A 196 26.34 -18.68 4.41
CA MET A 196 25.70 -20.01 4.48
C MET A 196 26.64 -21.19 4.07
N VAL A 197 27.89 -20.93 3.78
CA VAL A 197 28.90 -21.93 3.34
C VAL A 197 30.02 -22.05 4.35
#